data_77455af9d6649048e2b4cc3d397b195a
#
_entry.id   77455af9d6649048e2b4cc3d397b195a
#
_cell.length_a   1.000
_cell.length_b   1.000
_cell.length_c   1.000
_cell.angle_alpha   90.00
_cell.angle_beta   90.00
_cell.angle_gamma   90.00
#
_symmetry.space_group_name_H-M   'P 1'
#
loop_
_entity.id
_entity.type
_entity.pdbx_description
1 polymer ?
#
loop_
_entity_poly.entity_id
_entity_poly.type
_entity_poly.pdbx_seq_one_letter_code
_entity_poly.pdbx_strand_id
1 'polypeptide(L)'
;METTKITFIGAGNMASSIIGGLIQHGWLNQNIVVADCDQNKLEQMHQQYQVQTNANNREAVANAHVIILAVKPQFMRSVTEEITDQVQQNQPLIISIAAGIQTGHIQNWLGDCSIIRTM
;
A
#
# COMPACT_ATOMS: atom_id res chain seq x y z
N MET A 1 0.41 -7.99 -16.12
CA MET A 1 0.33 -6.66 -15.49
C MET A 1 -1.09 -6.11 -15.46
N GLU A 2 -1.88 -6.38 -16.48
CA GLU A 2 -3.23 -5.81 -16.59
C GLU A 2 -4.17 -6.26 -15.48
N THR A 3 -3.94 -7.44 -14.90
CA THR A 3 -4.81 -7.96 -13.86
C THR A 3 -4.21 -7.83 -12.45
N THR A 4 -2.97 -7.40 -12.33
CA THR A 4 -2.32 -7.24 -11.03
C THR A 4 -2.78 -5.95 -10.36
N LYS A 5 -3.25 -6.07 -9.13
CA LYS A 5 -3.75 -4.93 -8.36
C LYS A 5 -2.78 -4.57 -7.25
N ILE A 6 -2.45 -3.28 -7.16
CA ILE A 6 -1.54 -2.75 -6.15
C ILE A 6 -2.30 -1.80 -5.25
N THR A 7 -2.13 -1.97 -3.94
CA THR A 7 -2.65 -1.03 -2.95
C THR A 7 -1.49 -0.36 -2.24
N PHE A 8 -1.49 0.96 -2.22
CA PHE A 8 -0.58 1.76 -1.41
C PHE A 8 -1.27 2.13 -0.11
N ILE A 9 -0.66 1.83 1.00
CA ILE A 9 -1.12 2.34 2.28
C ILE A 9 -0.23 3.51 2.65
N GLY A 10 -0.80 4.70 2.65
CA GLY A 10 -0.10 5.96 2.78
C GLY A 10 -0.05 6.72 1.46
N ALA A 11 -0.45 7.98 1.49
CA ALA A 11 -0.58 8.83 0.30
C ALA A 11 0.43 9.99 0.33
N GLY A 12 1.64 9.74 0.82
CA GLY A 12 2.68 10.75 0.89
C GLY A 12 3.48 10.89 -0.41
N ASN A 13 4.57 11.65 -0.34
CA ASN A 13 5.38 11.96 -1.52
C ASN A 13 6.03 10.74 -2.14
N MET A 14 6.49 9.79 -1.32
CA MET A 14 7.13 8.58 -1.84
C MET A 14 6.12 7.74 -2.62
N ALA A 15 4.90 7.55 -2.07
CA ALA A 15 3.85 6.84 -2.75
C ALA A 15 3.49 7.53 -4.07
N SER A 16 3.37 8.85 -4.06
CA SER A 16 3.07 9.63 -5.26
C SER A 16 4.11 9.42 -6.35
N SER A 17 5.39 9.44 -5.98
CA SER A 17 6.48 9.23 -6.94
C SER A 17 6.42 7.84 -7.58
N ILE A 18 6.16 6.82 -6.78
CA ILE A 18 6.08 5.45 -7.27
C ILE A 18 4.86 5.28 -8.19
N ILE A 19 3.73 5.83 -7.80
CA ILE A 19 2.51 5.75 -8.61
C ILE A 19 2.72 6.41 -9.96
N GLY A 20 3.32 7.60 -9.97
CA GLY A 20 3.65 8.29 -11.23
C GLY A 20 4.52 7.45 -12.13
N GLY A 21 5.53 6.79 -11.57
CA GLY A 21 6.41 5.89 -12.32
C GLY A 21 5.67 4.68 -12.87
N LEU A 22 4.80 4.07 -12.09
CA LEU A 22 4.03 2.92 -12.53
C LEU A 22 3.13 3.27 -13.72
N ILE A 23 2.41 4.38 -13.62
CA ILE A 23 1.52 4.82 -14.70
C ILE A 23 2.33 5.12 -15.96
N GLN A 24 3.47 5.77 -15.80
CA GLN A 24 4.34 6.10 -16.93
C GLN A 24 4.86 4.84 -17.64
N HIS A 25 4.99 3.73 -16.92
CA HIS A 25 5.46 2.46 -17.45
C HIS A 25 4.33 1.52 -17.88
N GLY A 26 3.12 2.02 -18.00
CA GLY A 26 2.01 1.28 -18.58
C GLY A 26 1.05 0.62 -17.60
N TRP A 27 1.21 0.83 -16.32
CA TRP A 27 0.24 0.33 -15.34
C TRP A 27 -1.08 1.06 -15.47
N LEU A 28 -2.17 0.30 -15.39
CA LEU A 28 -3.50 0.91 -15.47
C LEU A 28 -3.83 1.58 -14.13
N ASN A 29 -4.27 2.83 -14.18
CA ASN A 29 -4.62 3.57 -12.97
C ASN A 29 -5.78 2.91 -12.22
N GLN A 30 -6.67 2.22 -12.92
CA GLN A 30 -7.79 1.51 -12.29
C GLN A 30 -7.36 0.32 -11.44
N ASN A 31 -6.12 -0.15 -11.60
CA ASN A 31 -5.57 -1.26 -10.82
C ASN A 31 -4.71 -0.78 -9.64
N ILE A 32 -4.68 0.52 -9.40
CA ILE A 32 -3.94 1.11 -8.30
C ILE A 32 -4.93 1.73 -7.32
N VAL A 33 -4.82 1.32 -6.06
CA VAL A 33 -5.64 1.85 -4.97
C VAL A 33 -4.73 2.52 -3.96
N VAL A 34 -5.13 3.68 -3.45
CA VAL A 34 -4.38 4.41 -2.42
C VAL A 34 -5.26 4.56 -1.20
N ALA A 35 -4.75 4.17 -0.04
CA ALA A 35 -5.44 4.30 1.23
C ALA A 35 -4.72 5.28 2.14
N ASP A 36 -5.48 6.16 2.79
CA ASP A 36 -4.96 7.08 3.79
C ASP A 36 -6.13 7.62 4.61
N CYS A 37 -5.88 7.98 5.85
CA CYS A 37 -6.90 8.61 6.67
C CYS A 37 -7.09 10.09 6.34
N ASP A 38 -6.16 10.70 5.60
CA ASP A 38 -6.23 12.10 5.21
C ASP A 38 -6.94 12.23 3.86
N GLN A 39 -8.19 12.71 3.90
CA GLN A 39 -9.01 12.85 2.71
C GLN A 39 -8.42 13.80 1.68
N ASN A 40 -7.71 14.85 2.13
CA ASN A 40 -7.09 15.79 1.22
C ASN A 40 -5.99 15.14 0.39
N LYS A 41 -5.19 14.28 1.01
CA LYS A 41 -4.15 13.54 0.29
C LYS A 41 -4.75 12.57 -0.71
N LEU A 42 -5.83 11.87 -0.32
CA LEU A 42 -6.53 10.97 -1.23
C LEU A 42 -7.08 11.72 -2.44
N GLU A 43 -7.69 12.87 -2.20
CA GLU A 43 -8.25 13.66 -3.29
C GLU A 43 -7.17 14.13 -4.25
N GLN A 44 -6.02 14.56 -3.74
CA GLN A 44 -4.89 14.96 -4.57
C GLN A 44 -4.39 13.81 -5.43
N MET A 45 -4.30 12.60 -4.87
CA MET A 45 -3.90 11.41 -5.64
C MET A 45 -4.89 11.11 -6.75
N HIS A 46 -6.18 11.18 -6.44
CA HIS A 46 -7.22 10.94 -7.42
C HIS A 46 -7.17 11.97 -8.55
N GLN A 47 -7.00 13.24 -8.22
CA GLN A 47 -6.94 14.30 -9.23
C GLN A 47 -5.69 14.18 -10.11
N GLN A 48 -4.58 13.85 -9.51
CA GLN A 48 -3.30 13.82 -10.22
C GLN A 48 -3.14 12.57 -11.08
N TYR A 49 -3.56 11.42 -10.60
CA TYR A 49 -3.29 10.13 -11.25
C TYR A 49 -4.54 9.35 -11.65
N GLN A 50 -5.70 9.79 -11.24
CA GLN A 50 -6.97 9.07 -11.46
C GLN A 50 -6.96 7.65 -10.91
N VAL A 51 -6.21 7.44 -9.84
CA VAL A 51 -6.20 6.15 -9.14
C VAL A 51 -7.40 6.08 -8.21
N GLN A 52 -7.74 4.87 -7.80
CA GLN A 52 -8.81 4.68 -6.83
C GLN A 52 -8.31 5.00 -5.43
N THR A 53 -9.18 5.50 -4.59
CA THR A 53 -8.83 5.88 -3.22
C THR A 53 -9.82 5.27 -2.24
N ASN A 54 -9.35 5.02 -1.01
CA ASN A 54 -10.22 4.48 0.03
C ASN A 54 -9.65 4.90 1.38
N ALA A 55 -10.51 5.44 2.24
CA ALA A 55 -10.11 5.82 3.59
C ALA A 55 -10.00 4.63 4.55
N ASN A 56 -10.49 3.47 4.14
CA ASN A 56 -10.48 2.25 4.96
C ASN A 56 -9.40 1.31 4.45
N ASN A 57 -8.37 1.07 5.27
CA ASN A 57 -7.25 0.22 4.86
C ASN A 57 -7.67 -1.22 4.58
N ARG A 58 -8.59 -1.76 5.36
CA ARG A 58 -9.05 -3.16 5.18
C ARG A 58 -9.74 -3.35 3.84
N GLU A 59 -10.59 -2.40 3.47
CA GLU A 59 -11.26 -2.44 2.17
C GLU A 59 -10.28 -2.24 1.03
N ALA A 60 -9.33 -1.33 1.22
CA ALA A 60 -8.34 -1.01 0.20
C ALA A 60 -7.48 -2.21 -0.18
N VAL A 61 -7.17 -3.09 0.77
CA VAL A 61 -6.31 -4.25 0.53
C VAL A 61 -7.08 -5.52 0.17
N ALA A 62 -8.40 -5.47 0.17
CA ALA A 62 -9.22 -6.69 0.05
C ALA A 62 -8.91 -7.51 -1.20
N ASN A 63 -8.59 -6.86 -2.32
CA ASN A 63 -8.30 -7.54 -3.58
C ASN A 63 -6.87 -7.30 -4.06
N ALA A 64 -5.99 -6.85 -3.19
CA ALA A 64 -4.62 -6.50 -3.60
C ALA A 64 -3.77 -7.74 -3.81
N HIS A 65 -3.01 -7.75 -4.90
CA HIS A 65 -1.96 -8.73 -5.13
C HIS A 65 -0.64 -8.26 -4.53
N VAL A 66 -0.45 -6.94 -4.47
CA VAL A 66 0.73 -6.31 -3.89
C VAL A 66 0.27 -5.18 -2.98
N ILE A 67 0.84 -5.11 -1.79
CA ILE A 67 0.57 -4.04 -0.84
C ILE A 67 1.88 -3.31 -0.59
N ILE A 68 1.90 -2.01 -0.83
CA ILE A 68 3.06 -1.17 -0.56
C ILE A 68 2.78 -0.36 0.69
N LEU A 69 3.58 -0.60 1.74
CA LEU A 69 3.46 0.09 3.02
C LEU A 69 4.31 1.36 2.96
N ALA A 70 3.63 2.48 2.80
CA ALA A 70 4.26 3.80 2.61
C ALA A 70 3.90 4.76 3.75
N VAL A 71 3.56 4.24 4.91
CA VAL A 71 3.27 5.06 6.10
C VAL A 71 4.54 5.33 6.87
N LYS A 72 4.50 6.36 7.71
CA LYS A 72 5.63 6.68 8.59
C LYS A 72 5.84 5.55 9.59
N PRO A 73 7.10 5.32 10.05
CA PRO A 73 7.41 4.21 10.94
C PRO A 73 6.52 4.14 12.19
N GLN A 74 6.16 5.28 12.77
CA GLN A 74 5.35 5.31 13.99
C GLN A 74 3.93 4.79 13.78
N PHE A 75 3.45 4.71 12.54
CA PHE A 75 2.11 4.20 12.23
C PHE A 75 2.12 2.78 11.69
N MET A 76 3.30 2.22 11.45
CA MET A 76 3.43 0.93 10.77
C MET A 76 2.73 -0.19 11.53
N ARG A 77 2.91 -0.25 12.85
CA ARG A 77 2.32 -1.32 13.64
C ARG A 77 0.80 -1.31 13.60
N SER A 78 0.19 -0.14 13.82
CA SER A 78 -1.27 -0.05 13.84
C SER A 78 -1.87 -0.37 12.47
N VAL A 79 -1.23 0.09 11.41
CA VAL A 79 -1.69 -0.18 10.04
C VAL A 79 -1.61 -1.67 9.71
N THR A 80 -0.48 -2.30 10.03
CA THR A 80 -0.30 -3.72 9.72
C THR A 80 -1.24 -4.59 10.54
N GLU A 81 -1.46 -4.27 11.81
CA GLU A 81 -2.42 -5.00 12.63
C GLU A 81 -3.84 -4.89 12.08
N GLU A 82 -4.17 -3.75 11.50
CA GLU A 82 -5.49 -3.50 10.93
C GLU A 82 -5.78 -4.40 9.72
N ILE A 83 -4.78 -4.72 8.92
CA ILE A 83 -4.95 -5.46 7.67
C ILE A 83 -4.54 -6.93 7.77
N THR A 84 -4.22 -7.42 8.97
CA THR A 84 -3.70 -8.77 9.16
C THR A 84 -4.62 -9.84 8.57
N ASP A 85 -5.92 -9.75 8.81
CA ASP A 85 -6.86 -10.76 8.32
C ASP A 85 -6.85 -10.85 6.79
N GLN A 86 -6.85 -9.71 6.10
CA GLN A 86 -6.83 -9.67 4.65
C GLN A 86 -5.52 -10.23 4.10
N VAL A 87 -4.41 -9.93 4.76
CA VAL A 87 -3.09 -10.43 4.36
C VAL A 87 -3.05 -11.95 4.49
N GLN A 88 -3.55 -12.49 5.60
CA GLN A 88 -3.54 -13.93 5.80
C GLN A 88 -4.48 -14.67 4.84
N GLN A 89 -5.60 -14.07 4.47
CA GLN A 89 -6.52 -14.67 3.51
C GLN A 89 -5.97 -14.68 2.10
N ASN A 90 -5.38 -13.59 1.66
CA ASN A 90 -5.03 -13.38 0.25
C ASN A 90 -3.55 -13.59 -0.06
N GLN A 91 -2.70 -13.60 0.96
CA GLN A 91 -1.24 -13.76 0.84
C GLN A 91 -0.63 -12.87 -0.24
N PRO A 92 -0.87 -11.55 -0.21
CA PRO A 92 -0.27 -10.65 -1.17
C PRO A 92 1.23 -10.49 -0.90
N LEU A 93 1.95 -9.97 -1.91
CA LEU A 93 3.33 -9.54 -1.70
C LEU A 93 3.31 -8.21 -0.95
N ILE A 94 4.04 -8.13 0.14
CA ILE A 94 4.16 -6.91 0.95
C ILE A 94 5.49 -6.24 0.62
N ILE A 95 5.46 -4.96 0.27
CA ILE A 95 6.66 -4.18 0.04
C ILE A 95 6.65 -3.02 1.03
N SER A 96 7.68 -2.94 1.87
CA SER A 96 7.82 -1.84 2.82
C SER A 96 8.85 -0.84 2.31
N ILE A 97 8.47 0.42 2.25
CA ILE A 97 9.39 1.51 1.90
C ILE A 97 9.68 2.42 3.09
N ALA A 98 9.23 2.04 4.29
CA ALA A 98 9.47 2.81 5.49
C ALA A 98 10.88 2.55 6.03
N ALA A 99 11.69 3.61 6.14
CA ALA A 99 13.03 3.52 6.68
C ALA A 99 12.99 3.11 8.15
N GLY A 100 13.94 2.28 8.57
CA GLY A 100 14.10 1.92 9.97
C GLY A 100 13.22 0.78 10.47
N ILE A 101 12.31 0.26 9.64
CA ILE A 101 11.46 -0.86 10.02
C ILE A 101 12.00 -2.13 9.36
N GLN A 102 12.37 -3.11 10.16
CA GLN A 102 12.85 -4.38 9.66
C GLN A 102 11.69 -5.29 9.27
N THR A 103 11.92 -6.14 8.27
CA THR A 103 10.89 -7.06 7.78
C THR A 103 10.42 -8.03 8.88
N GLY A 104 11.31 -8.40 9.80
CA GLY A 104 10.94 -9.27 10.91
C GLY A 104 9.88 -8.65 11.81
N HIS A 105 9.95 -7.35 12.06
CA HIS A 105 8.93 -6.67 12.86
C HIS A 105 7.59 -6.68 12.13
N ILE A 106 7.60 -6.44 10.83
CA ILE A 106 6.36 -6.45 10.05
C ILE A 106 5.75 -7.85 10.03
N GLN A 107 6.58 -8.90 9.90
CA GLN A 107 6.09 -10.27 9.96
C GLN A 107 5.46 -10.61 11.31
N ASN A 108 6.04 -10.10 12.40
CA ASN A 108 5.46 -10.31 13.73
C ASN A 108 4.06 -9.70 13.83
N TRP A 109 3.83 -8.59 13.15
CA TRP A 109 2.52 -7.91 13.18
C TRP A 109 1.52 -8.50 12.20
N LEU A 110 1.99 -8.95 11.03
CA LEU A 110 1.12 -9.49 9.96
C LEU A 110 0.97 -11.00 9.98
N GLY A 111 1.88 -11.71 10.62
CA GLY A 111 1.98 -13.15 10.51
C GLY A 111 2.78 -13.56 9.29
N ASP A 112 2.75 -14.84 8.92
CA ASP A 112 3.51 -15.33 7.78
C ASP A 112 3.01 -14.71 6.49
N CYS A 113 3.92 -14.06 5.77
CA CYS A 113 3.62 -13.43 4.47
C CYS A 113 4.94 -13.14 3.75
N SER A 114 4.83 -12.87 2.45
CA SER A 114 5.99 -12.50 1.64
C SER A 114 6.25 -11.00 1.77
N ILE A 115 7.41 -10.62 2.27
CA ILE A 115 7.77 -9.22 2.52
C ILE A 115 9.08 -8.87 1.85
N ILE A 116 9.12 -7.73 1.17
CA ILE A 116 10.33 -7.12 0.62
C ILE A 116 10.49 -5.75 1.26
N ARG A 117 11.71 -5.46 1.71
CA ARG A 117 12.08 -4.13 2.22
C ARG A 117 13.00 -3.47 1.21
N THR A 118 12.67 -2.23 0.82
CA THR A 118 13.44 -1.51 -0.21
C THR A 118 14.36 -0.44 0.36
N MET A 119 14.40 -0.27 1.67
CA MET A 119 15.28 0.73 2.30
C MET A 119 16.37 0.08 3.12
#